data_b2f5aa902d268fa251a278b656c20687
#
_entry.id   b2f5aa902d268fa251a278b656c20687
#
_cell.length_a   1.000
_cell.length_b   1.000
_cell.length_c   1.000
_cell.angle_alpha   90.00
_cell.angle_beta   90.00
_cell.angle_gamma   90.00
#
_symmetry.space_group_name_H-M   'P 1'
#
loop_
_entity.id
_entity.type
_entity.pdbx_description
1 polymer ?
#
loop_
_entity_poly.entity_id
_entity_poly.type
_entity_poly.pdbx_seq_one_letter_code
_entity_poly.pdbx_strand_id
1 'polypeptide(L)'
;MILGSRPALVLLVIGVLAAPRSSSAQAQSQPQTAAPADAAWQALFDGKTLTGWQPSKFNADGAVKVEDGRIILEAGQSMTGITWHGAQLPATHYELALQAIRVELRDFFAGVTFPVGESFCSLILGGWGGTVVGLSSINGQDASENETSQSMEFENGRWYNVRIRVTAAKIEAWLDDRQIVSQDLKGNKVDIRFEMEFSRPLGVASWKTKSALRDIRLRRLSRE
;
A
#
# COMPACT_ATOMS: atom_id res chain seq x y z
N MET A 1 40.10 15.84 108.29
CA MET A 1 39.51 14.67 107.63
C MET A 1 38.16 15.10 107.09
N ILE A 2 38.13 15.72 105.93
CA ILE A 2 36.91 16.30 105.34
C ILE A 2 36.90 15.96 103.85
N LEU A 3 35.96 15.17 103.41
CA LEU A 3 35.73 14.83 102.05
C LEU A 3 35.01 15.96 101.32
N GLY A 4 35.58 16.46 100.31
CA GLY A 4 34.92 17.40 99.39
C GLY A 4 34.27 16.71 98.24
N SER A 5 32.97 16.90 98.14
CA SER A 5 32.14 16.42 96.98
C SER A 5 32.18 17.43 95.86
N ARG A 6 32.48 16.97 94.67
CA ARG A 6 32.43 17.74 93.42
C ARG A 6 31.08 17.53 92.73
N PRO A 7 30.43 18.55 92.21
CA PRO A 7 29.21 18.35 91.42
C PRO A 7 29.54 17.95 89.95
N ALA A 8 28.76 17.00 89.43
CA ALA A 8 28.84 16.53 88.07
C ALA A 8 28.10 17.49 87.16
N LEU A 9 28.79 17.91 86.10
CA LEU A 9 28.23 18.71 85.01
C LEU A 9 27.55 17.79 84.00
N VAL A 10 26.24 17.92 83.92
CA VAL A 10 25.45 17.17 82.92
C VAL A 10 25.47 17.99 81.63
N LEU A 11 26.15 17.49 80.59
CA LEU A 11 26.09 18.02 79.18
C LEU A 11 24.87 17.49 78.52
N LEU A 12 23.91 18.33 78.16
CA LEU A 12 22.75 18.01 77.36
C LEU A 12 23.17 18.09 75.89
N VAL A 13 23.32 16.92 75.21
CA VAL A 13 23.56 16.85 73.80
C VAL A 13 22.21 16.89 73.11
N ILE A 14 21.90 18.02 72.45
CA ILE A 14 20.72 18.11 71.55
C ILE A 14 21.08 17.48 70.23
N GLY A 15 20.57 16.26 70.02
CA GLY A 15 20.66 15.56 68.71
C GLY A 15 19.70 16.18 67.68
N VAL A 16 20.27 16.87 66.71
CA VAL A 16 19.49 17.31 65.53
C VAL A 16 19.27 16.14 64.63
N LEU A 17 18.03 15.56 64.58
CA LEU A 17 17.63 14.58 63.62
C LEU A 17 17.49 15.27 62.22
N ALA A 18 18.44 15.03 61.34
CA ALA A 18 18.32 15.40 59.94
C ALA A 18 17.40 14.39 59.25
N ALA A 19 16.21 14.80 58.83
CA ALA A 19 15.31 14.02 58.01
C ALA A 19 15.89 13.87 56.58
N PRO A 20 15.84 12.67 55.96
CA PRO A 20 16.28 12.51 54.59
C PRO A 20 15.31 13.24 53.64
N ARG A 21 15.82 14.20 52.87
CA ARG A 21 15.10 14.80 51.74
C ARG A 21 14.96 13.78 50.65
N SER A 22 13.75 13.24 50.49
CA SER A 22 13.38 12.43 49.31
C SER A 22 13.42 13.33 48.08
N SER A 23 14.50 13.19 47.30
CA SER A 23 14.61 13.83 45.99
C SER A 23 13.71 13.04 45.02
N SER A 24 12.48 13.52 44.79
CA SER A 24 11.62 13.04 43.71
C SER A 24 12.25 13.45 42.38
N ALA A 25 12.97 12.51 41.76
CA ALA A 25 13.40 12.64 40.38
C ALA A 25 12.14 12.71 39.52
N GLN A 26 11.78 13.90 39.05
CA GLN A 26 10.81 14.07 37.99
C GLN A 26 11.41 13.43 36.72
N ALA A 27 10.86 12.28 36.34
CA ALA A 27 11.11 11.69 35.04
C ALA A 27 10.59 12.70 34.01
N GLN A 28 11.50 13.38 33.33
CA GLN A 28 11.20 14.19 32.16
C GLN A 28 10.77 13.22 31.09
N SER A 29 9.46 13.16 30.83
CA SER A 29 8.90 12.50 29.64
C SER A 29 9.47 13.23 28.43
N GLN A 30 10.41 12.60 27.73
CA GLN A 30 10.84 13.06 26.42
C GLN A 30 9.61 13.12 25.51
N PRO A 31 9.44 14.20 24.73
CA PRO A 31 8.37 14.23 23.76
C PRO A 31 8.59 13.08 22.78
N GLN A 32 7.67 12.13 22.80
CA GLN A 32 7.60 11.04 21.84
C GLN A 32 7.37 11.70 20.48
N THR A 33 8.40 11.75 19.64
CA THR A 33 8.26 12.22 18.25
C THR A 33 7.23 11.34 17.59
N ALA A 34 6.03 11.89 17.33
CA ALA A 34 5.00 11.20 16.60
C ALA A 34 5.59 10.75 15.27
N ALA A 35 5.35 9.49 14.89
CA ALA A 35 5.76 8.99 13.58
C ALA A 35 5.23 9.94 12.49
N PRO A 36 6.02 10.25 11.45
CA PRO A 36 5.57 11.15 10.40
C PRO A 36 4.27 10.61 9.80
N ALA A 37 3.25 11.46 9.72
CA ALA A 37 1.96 11.08 9.15
C ALA A 37 2.10 10.76 7.65
N ASP A 38 1.33 9.80 7.16
CA ASP A 38 1.25 9.50 5.74
C ASP A 38 0.82 10.75 4.95
N ALA A 39 1.37 10.90 3.74
CA ALA A 39 0.98 12.01 2.88
C ALA A 39 -0.49 11.90 2.45
N ALA A 40 -1.10 13.03 2.15
CA ALA A 40 -2.45 13.08 1.59
C ALA A 40 -2.52 12.32 0.25
N TRP A 41 -3.71 11.78 -0.07
CA TRP A 41 -3.96 11.17 -1.37
C TRP A 41 -3.85 12.20 -2.49
N GLN A 42 -3.07 11.87 -3.51
CA GLN A 42 -2.95 12.61 -4.76
C GLN A 42 -3.77 11.89 -5.83
N ALA A 43 -4.72 12.60 -6.44
CA ALA A 43 -5.46 12.08 -7.59
C ALA A 43 -4.51 11.93 -8.80
N LEU A 44 -4.53 10.77 -9.42
CA LEU A 44 -3.85 10.48 -10.69
C LEU A 44 -4.83 10.54 -11.89
N PHE A 45 -6.12 10.55 -11.64
CA PHE A 45 -7.17 10.75 -12.63
C PHE A 45 -8.12 11.84 -12.16
N ASP A 46 -8.37 12.82 -13.02
CA ASP A 46 -9.18 14.01 -12.73
C ASP A 46 -10.69 13.81 -12.97
N GLY A 47 -11.09 12.62 -13.44
CA GLY A 47 -12.47 12.31 -13.83
C GLY A 47 -12.90 12.92 -15.16
N LYS A 48 -12.03 13.59 -15.90
CA LYS A 48 -12.40 14.34 -17.11
C LYS A 48 -11.51 14.06 -18.32
N THR A 49 -10.22 13.87 -18.10
CA THR A 49 -9.22 13.72 -19.16
C THR A 49 -8.26 12.60 -18.87
N LEU A 50 -7.55 12.14 -19.90
CA LEU A 50 -6.40 11.23 -19.74
C LEU A 50 -5.10 11.97 -19.44
N THR A 51 -5.14 13.14 -18.83
CA THR A 51 -3.92 13.88 -18.46
C THR A 51 -3.01 12.99 -17.57
N GLY A 52 -1.77 12.80 -18.02
CA GLY A 52 -0.81 11.89 -17.40
C GLY A 52 -1.00 10.41 -17.77
N TRP A 53 -2.03 10.04 -18.49
CA TRP A 53 -2.28 8.70 -18.98
C TRP A 53 -2.27 8.63 -20.49
N GLN A 54 -1.88 7.47 -21.04
CA GLN A 54 -2.00 7.16 -22.46
C GLN A 54 -2.59 5.77 -22.62
N PRO A 55 -3.35 5.48 -23.68
CA PRO A 55 -3.68 4.13 -24.05
C PRO A 55 -2.41 3.29 -24.20
N SER A 56 -2.37 2.11 -23.55
CA SER A 56 -1.24 1.19 -23.66
C SER A 56 -1.15 0.63 -25.07
N LYS A 57 0.07 0.44 -25.57
CA LYS A 57 0.31 -0.03 -26.95
C LYS A 57 0.28 -1.56 -27.06
N PHE A 58 -0.80 -2.17 -26.60
CA PHE A 58 -1.03 -3.60 -26.81
C PHE A 58 -1.44 -3.85 -28.25
N ASN A 59 -1.07 -5.02 -28.78
CA ASN A 59 -1.53 -5.43 -30.09
C ASN A 59 -3.00 -5.85 -30.04
N ALA A 60 -3.81 -5.37 -30.99
CA ALA A 60 -5.23 -5.67 -31.12
C ALA A 60 -6.07 -5.25 -29.88
N ASP A 61 -5.72 -4.11 -29.31
CA ASP A 61 -6.43 -3.47 -28.21
C ASP A 61 -7.79 -2.90 -28.62
N GLY A 62 -8.66 -2.71 -27.64
CA GLY A 62 -9.90 -1.94 -27.75
C GLY A 62 -9.68 -0.45 -27.57
N ALA A 63 -10.70 0.35 -27.85
CA ALA A 63 -10.66 1.78 -27.62
C ALA A 63 -10.60 2.12 -26.12
N VAL A 64 -9.88 3.21 -25.81
CA VAL A 64 -9.87 3.83 -24.48
C VAL A 64 -10.54 5.20 -24.57
N LYS A 65 -11.48 5.49 -23.68
CA LYS A 65 -12.18 6.77 -23.65
C LYS A 65 -12.50 7.20 -22.22
N VAL A 66 -12.73 8.49 -22.03
CA VAL A 66 -13.22 9.05 -20.75
C VAL A 66 -14.68 9.44 -20.95
N GLU A 67 -15.56 8.93 -20.10
CA GLU A 67 -17.00 9.19 -20.15
C GLU A 67 -17.57 9.10 -18.71
N ASP A 68 -18.42 10.02 -18.33
CA ASP A 68 -19.12 10.06 -17.03
C ASP A 68 -18.19 9.90 -15.82
N GLY A 69 -17.03 10.56 -15.82
CA GLY A 69 -16.10 10.51 -14.69
C GLY A 69 -15.27 9.22 -14.58
N ARG A 70 -15.23 8.41 -15.62
CA ARG A 70 -14.52 7.12 -15.64
C ARG A 70 -13.74 6.91 -16.93
N ILE A 71 -12.68 6.14 -16.85
CA ILE A 71 -11.92 5.65 -18.00
C ILE A 71 -12.55 4.32 -18.39
N ILE A 72 -12.99 4.20 -19.63
CA ILE A 72 -13.57 2.98 -20.20
C ILE A 72 -12.51 2.30 -21.05
N LEU A 73 -12.27 1.03 -20.77
CA LEU A 73 -11.46 0.12 -21.56
C LEU A 73 -12.42 -0.78 -22.33
N GLU A 74 -12.59 -0.52 -23.63
CA GLU A 74 -13.43 -1.37 -24.49
C GLU A 74 -12.75 -2.73 -24.71
N ALA A 75 -13.55 -3.78 -24.88
CA ALA A 75 -13.02 -5.11 -25.17
C ALA A 75 -12.27 -5.12 -26.50
N GLY A 76 -11.02 -5.58 -26.49
CA GLY A 76 -10.21 -5.84 -27.66
C GLY A 76 -10.10 -7.32 -28.00
N GLN A 77 -9.28 -7.66 -29.00
CA GLN A 77 -8.92 -9.05 -29.29
C GLN A 77 -7.88 -9.61 -28.30
N SER A 78 -7.19 -8.72 -27.59
CA SER A 78 -6.24 -9.02 -26.53
C SER A 78 -6.45 -8.07 -25.35
N MET A 79 -5.37 -7.47 -24.81
CA MET A 79 -5.45 -6.49 -23.73
C MET A 79 -5.84 -5.11 -24.25
N THR A 80 -6.62 -4.40 -23.44
CA THR A 80 -6.86 -2.96 -23.54
C THR A 80 -6.46 -2.32 -22.22
N GLY A 81 -5.76 -1.20 -22.23
CA GLY A 81 -5.30 -0.58 -20.99
C GLY A 81 -4.83 0.85 -21.13
N ILE A 82 -4.43 1.39 -19.99
CA ILE A 82 -3.82 2.72 -19.85
C ILE A 82 -2.50 2.61 -19.11
N THR A 83 -1.57 3.48 -19.47
CA THR A 83 -0.22 3.57 -18.87
C THR A 83 0.06 4.99 -18.43
N TRP A 84 0.65 5.13 -17.25
CA TRP A 84 1.04 6.40 -16.67
C TRP A 84 2.30 6.97 -17.30
N HIS A 85 2.20 8.21 -17.76
CA HIS A 85 3.28 9.02 -18.33
C HIS A 85 3.44 10.37 -17.61
N GLY A 86 2.79 10.54 -16.46
CA GLY A 86 2.89 11.74 -15.65
C GLY A 86 4.16 11.79 -14.79
N ALA A 87 4.07 12.43 -13.63
CA ALA A 87 5.20 12.58 -12.72
C ALA A 87 5.73 11.22 -12.23
N GLN A 88 7.03 11.21 -11.85
CA GLN A 88 7.70 10.02 -11.33
C GLN A 88 7.00 9.45 -10.08
N LEU A 89 6.74 8.17 -10.10
CA LEU A 89 6.10 7.44 -9.01
C LEU A 89 7.12 6.91 -8.00
N PRO A 90 6.73 6.75 -6.72
CA PRO A 90 7.55 6.04 -5.76
C PRO A 90 7.64 4.55 -6.13
N ALA A 91 8.79 3.94 -5.83
CA ALA A 91 8.99 2.51 -6.03
C ALA A 91 8.73 1.68 -4.76
N THR A 92 8.59 2.35 -3.61
CA THR A 92 8.30 1.75 -2.30
C THR A 92 7.71 2.80 -1.36
N HIS A 93 7.12 2.37 -0.24
CA HIS A 93 6.46 3.21 0.77
C HIS A 93 5.36 4.07 0.16
N TYR A 94 4.42 3.42 -0.48
CA TYR A 94 3.23 4.09 -1.03
C TYR A 94 1.99 3.19 -0.98
N GLU A 95 0.84 3.82 -1.11
CA GLU A 95 -0.42 3.16 -1.45
C GLU A 95 -0.95 3.70 -2.78
N LEU A 96 -1.47 2.79 -3.59
CA LEU A 96 -2.25 3.03 -4.78
C LEU A 96 -3.69 2.58 -4.52
N ALA A 97 -4.66 3.40 -4.87
CA ALA A 97 -6.07 3.02 -4.79
C ALA A 97 -6.80 3.41 -6.07
N LEU A 98 -7.77 2.59 -6.45
CA LEU A 98 -8.67 2.85 -7.57
C LEU A 98 -9.98 2.11 -7.37
N GLN A 99 -10.97 2.48 -8.16
CA GLN A 99 -12.18 1.67 -8.34
C GLN A 99 -12.18 1.08 -9.73
N ALA A 100 -12.54 -0.21 -9.83
CA ALA A 100 -12.64 -0.95 -11.08
C ALA A 100 -13.97 -1.70 -11.16
N ILE A 101 -14.50 -1.83 -12.36
CA ILE A 101 -15.74 -2.54 -12.66
C ILE A 101 -15.56 -3.39 -13.90
N ARG A 102 -16.03 -4.64 -13.87
CA ARG A 102 -16.24 -5.46 -15.06
C ARG A 102 -17.61 -5.12 -15.63
N VAL A 103 -17.64 -4.53 -16.83
CA VAL A 103 -18.88 -4.10 -17.49
C VAL A 103 -19.50 -5.26 -18.25
N GLU A 104 -18.69 -5.91 -19.09
CA GLU A 104 -19.13 -7.00 -19.98
C GLU A 104 -18.03 -8.05 -20.13
N LEU A 105 -18.43 -9.26 -20.51
CA LEU A 105 -17.57 -10.42 -20.72
C LEU A 105 -17.01 -10.98 -19.39
N ARG A 106 -16.00 -11.89 -19.48
CA ARG A 106 -15.63 -12.65 -18.29
C ARG A 106 -14.14 -13.03 -18.32
N ASP A 107 -13.28 -12.04 -18.20
CA ASP A 107 -11.87 -12.29 -17.91
C ASP A 107 -11.35 -11.16 -17.01
N PHE A 108 -10.04 -11.02 -16.83
CA PHE A 108 -9.59 -9.99 -15.92
C PHE A 108 -10.00 -8.59 -16.41
N PHE A 109 -10.56 -7.84 -15.48
CA PHE A 109 -11.07 -6.50 -15.72
C PHE A 109 -10.17 -5.40 -15.12
N ALA A 110 -9.21 -5.81 -14.28
CA ALA A 110 -8.18 -4.95 -13.74
C ALA A 110 -6.90 -5.77 -13.47
N GLY A 111 -5.97 -5.75 -14.42
CA GLY A 111 -4.57 -6.09 -14.22
C GLY A 111 -3.82 -4.82 -13.90
N VAL A 112 -3.57 -4.55 -12.61
CA VAL A 112 -2.91 -3.34 -12.14
C VAL A 112 -1.43 -3.57 -12.03
N THR A 113 -0.63 -2.97 -12.91
CA THR A 113 0.84 -2.99 -12.85
C THR A 113 1.34 -1.80 -12.04
N PHE A 114 2.32 -2.01 -11.16
CA PHE A 114 2.84 -0.98 -10.25
C PHE A 114 4.31 -1.22 -9.91
N PRO A 115 5.08 -0.17 -9.51
CA PRO A 115 6.49 -0.29 -9.15
C PRO A 115 6.71 -1.04 -7.83
N VAL A 116 7.76 -1.87 -7.77
CA VAL A 116 8.21 -2.56 -6.54
C VAL A 116 9.74 -2.55 -6.49
N GLY A 117 10.33 -1.61 -5.73
CA GLY A 117 11.78 -1.45 -5.70
C GLY A 117 12.35 -1.14 -7.09
N GLU A 118 13.23 -2.00 -7.57
CA GLU A 118 13.82 -1.89 -8.92
C GLU A 118 13.04 -2.66 -10.00
N SER A 119 11.91 -3.28 -9.61
CA SER A 119 11.08 -4.09 -10.48
C SER A 119 9.62 -3.56 -10.52
N PHE A 120 8.73 -4.36 -11.07
CA PHE A 120 7.30 -4.13 -11.16
C PHE A 120 6.56 -5.41 -10.80
N CYS A 121 5.28 -5.27 -10.43
CA CYS A 121 4.36 -6.39 -10.23
C CYS A 121 2.99 -6.04 -10.79
N SER A 122 2.19 -7.04 -11.11
CA SER A 122 0.80 -6.84 -11.50
C SER A 122 -0.15 -7.56 -10.53
N LEU A 123 -1.13 -6.86 -9.98
CA LEU A 123 -2.27 -7.48 -9.30
C LEU A 123 -3.34 -7.79 -10.34
N ILE A 124 -3.71 -9.06 -10.47
CA ILE A 124 -4.75 -9.51 -11.39
C ILE A 124 -6.06 -9.71 -10.63
N LEU A 125 -7.16 -9.17 -11.16
CA LEU A 125 -8.52 -9.36 -10.66
C LEU A 125 -9.39 -10.00 -11.73
N GLY A 126 -9.79 -11.24 -11.51
CA GLY A 126 -10.67 -12.01 -12.37
C GLY A 126 -9.99 -12.59 -13.62
N GLY A 127 -8.73 -12.99 -13.50
CA GLY A 127 -8.01 -13.62 -14.61
C GLY A 127 -8.39 -15.08 -14.86
N TRP A 128 -7.79 -15.66 -15.89
CA TRP A 128 -7.93 -17.07 -16.29
C TRP A 128 -9.39 -17.53 -16.37
N GLY A 129 -10.20 -16.82 -17.13
CA GLY A 129 -11.62 -17.12 -17.31
C GLY A 129 -12.52 -16.48 -16.24
N GLY A 130 -12.03 -15.54 -15.47
CA GLY A 130 -12.87 -14.62 -14.69
C GLY A 130 -12.80 -14.73 -13.17
N THR A 131 -11.99 -15.64 -12.59
CA THR A 131 -12.00 -15.90 -11.14
C THR A 131 -10.66 -15.78 -10.45
N VAL A 132 -9.53 -15.88 -11.16
CA VAL A 132 -8.21 -15.84 -10.52
C VAL A 132 -7.87 -14.43 -10.04
N VAL A 133 -7.43 -14.36 -8.80
CA VAL A 133 -6.87 -13.17 -8.14
C VAL A 133 -5.49 -13.51 -7.61
N GLY A 134 -4.52 -12.63 -7.81
CA GLY A 134 -3.16 -12.81 -7.30
C GLY A 134 -2.16 -11.86 -7.92
N LEU A 135 -0.93 -11.94 -7.46
CA LEU A 135 0.21 -11.20 -7.99
C LEU A 135 0.83 -11.96 -9.16
N SER A 136 1.25 -11.24 -10.19
CA SER A 136 1.90 -11.81 -11.35
C SER A 136 3.11 -10.94 -11.76
N SER A 137 4.39 -11.41 -11.58
CA SER A 137 4.78 -12.76 -11.19
C SER A 137 5.54 -12.75 -9.86
N ILE A 138 5.49 -13.88 -9.14
CA ILE A 138 6.33 -14.15 -7.98
C ILE A 138 7.20 -15.37 -8.30
N ASN A 139 8.52 -15.22 -8.21
CA ASN A 139 9.50 -16.28 -8.50
C ASN A 139 9.34 -16.92 -9.90
N GLY A 140 8.88 -16.12 -10.88
CA GLY A 140 8.63 -16.56 -12.25
C GLY A 140 7.30 -17.26 -12.44
N GLN A 141 6.49 -17.42 -11.40
CA GLN A 141 5.14 -18.00 -11.46
C GLN A 141 4.09 -16.90 -11.54
N ASP A 142 3.08 -17.07 -12.38
CA ASP A 142 2.00 -16.09 -12.53
C ASP A 142 0.92 -16.21 -11.45
N ALA A 143 -0.09 -15.32 -11.51
CA ALA A 143 -1.14 -15.26 -10.50
C ALA A 143 -1.98 -16.53 -10.38
N SER A 144 -1.94 -17.44 -11.33
CA SER A 144 -2.67 -18.73 -11.27
C SER A 144 -1.87 -19.83 -10.57
N GLU A 145 -0.56 -19.65 -10.38
CA GLU A 145 0.36 -20.72 -9.97
C GLU A 145 1.10 -20.44 -8.66
N ASN A 146 1.29 -19.16 -8.28
CA ASN A 146 2.05 -18.81 -7.09
C ASN A 146 1.18 -18.79 -5.81
N GLU A 147 1.84 -18.60 -4.67
CA GLU A 147 1.22 -18.63 -3.35
C GLU A 147 0.15 -17.55 -3.10
N THR A 148 0.08 -16.51 -3.94
CA THR A 148 -0.95 -15.47 -3.82
C THR A 148 -2.24 -15.81 -4.55
N SER A 149 -2.27 -16.95 -5.27
CA SER A 149 -3.40 -17.37 -6.08
C SER A 149 -4.65 -17.65 -5.25
N GLN A 150 -5.75 -17.03 -5.63
CA GLN A 150 -7.07 -17.26 -5.04
C GLN A 150 -8.13 -17.31 -6.15
N SER A 151 -9.24 -18.00 -5.87
CA SER A 151 -10.43 -17.94 -6.72
C SER A 151 -11.48 -17.05 -6.06
N MET A 152 -11.99 -16.08 -6.82
CA MET A 152 -13.06 -15.16 -6.40
C MET A 152 -14.06 -14.96 -7.53
N GLU A 153 -15.35 -14.95 -7.20
CA GLU A 153 -16.38 -14.57 -8.17
C GLU A 153 -16.54 -13.05 -8.23
N PHE A 154 -16.75 -12.54 -9.44
CA PHE A 154 -16.96 -11.13 -9.71
C PHE A 154 -18.28 -10.93 -10.46
N GLU A 155 -19.03 -9.93 -10.00
CA GLU A 155 -20.30 -9.52 -10.62
C GLU A 155 -20.04 -8.46 -11.68
N ASN A 156 -20.62 -8.62 -12.89
CA ASN A 156 -20.63 -7.55 -13.87
C ASN A 156 -21.51 -6.40 -13.37
N GLY A 157 -21.10 -5.18 -13.61
CA GLY A 157 -21.83 -3.99 -13.16
C GLY A 157 -21.58 -3.56 -11.71
N ARG A 158 -20.79 -4.32 -10.94
CA ARG A 158 -20.38 -3.94 -9.57
C ARG A 158 -19.03 -3.25 -9.55
N TRP A 159 -18.94 -2.12 -8.86
CA TRP A 159 -17.67 -1.45 -8.56
C TRP A 159 -16.96 -2.13 -7.38
N TYR A 160 -15.67 -2.35 -7.55
CA TYR A 160 -14.76 -2.89 -6.54
C TYR A 160 -13.72 -1.85 -6.17
N ASN A 161 -13.51 -1.64 -4.86
CA ASN A 161 -12.42 -0.79 -4.36
C ASN A 161 -11.14 -1.62 -4.29
N VAL A 162 -10.12 -1.19 -5.00
CA VAL A 162 -8.81 -1.83 -5.04
C VAL A 162 -7.83 -0.94 -4.30
N ARG A 163 -7.08 -1.50 -3.36
CA ARG A 163 -6.00 -0.80 -2.68
C ARG A 163 -4.77 -1.70 -2.65
N ILE A 164 -3.64 -1.15 -3.02
CA ILE A 164 -2.33 -1.82 -3.05
C ILE A 164 -1.38 -1.00 -2.17
N ARG A 165 -0.70 -1.65 -1.26
CA ARG A 165 0.37 -1.06 -0.45
C ARG A 165 1.69 -1.73 -0.80
N VAL A 166 2.72 -0.93 -1.06
CA VAL A 166 4.08 -1.40 -1.30
C VAL A 166 5.00 -0.77 -0.27
N THR A 167 5.63 -1.60 0.55
CA THR A 167 6.70 -1.22 1.48
C THR A 167 8.03 -1.81 1.04
N ALA A 168 9.11 -1.59 1.78
CA ALA A 168 10.39 -2.27 1.53
C ALA A 168 10.31 -3.78 1.83
N ALA A 169 9.36 -4.20 2.67
CA ALA A 169 9.24 -5.57 3.15
C ALA A 169 8.15 -6.38 2.44
N LYS A 170 7.06 -5.73 1.98
CA LYS A 170 5.85 -6.43 1.55
C LYS A 170 5.10 -5.72 0.42
N ILE A 171 4.37 -6.54 -0.34
CA ILE A 171 3.22 -6.12 -1.15
C ILE A 171 1.96 -6.61 -0.44
N GLU A 172 1.03 -5.71 -0.20
CA GLU A 172 -0.29 -6.02 0.35
C GLU A 172 -1.36 -5.47 -0.58
N ALA A 173 -2.47 -6.22 -0.74
CA ALA A 173 -3.59 -5.74 -1.51
C ALA A 173 -4.92 -6.05 -0.83
N TRP A 174 -5.89 -5.16 -1.03
CA TRP A 174 -7.26 -5.30 -0.54
C TRP A 174 -8.24 -5.11 -1.70
N LEU A 175 -9.29 -5.89 -1.66
CA LEU A 175 -10.46 -5.73 -2.50
C LEU A 175 -11.65 -5.42 -1.58
N ASP A 176 -12.25 -4.25 -1.76
CA ASP A 176 -13.15 -3.65 -0.77
C ASP A 176 -12.43 -3.61 0.60
N ASP A 177 -13.00 -4.19 1.64
CA ASP A 177 -12.39 -4.22 2.99
C ASP A 177 -11.61 -5.52 3.26
N ARG A 178 -11.60 -6.47 2.32
CA ARG A 178 -10.93 -7.77 2.48
C ARG A 178 -9.49 -7.70 1.98
N GLN A 179 -8.54 -8.05 2.84
CA GLN A 179 -7.15 -8.28 2.40
C GLN A 179 -7.09 -9.56 1.55
N ILE A 180 -6.61 -9.41 0.31
CA ILE A 180 -6.50 -10.50 -0.67
C ILE A 180 -5.05 -10.90 -0.95
N VAL A 181 -4.07 -10.07 -0.59
CA VAL A 181 -2.64 -10.35 -0.74
C VAL A 181 -1.89 -9.83 0.47
N SER A 182 -0.93 -10.63 0.95
CA SER A 182 0.13 -10.23 1.89
C SER A 182 1.39 -11.00 1.52
N GLN A 183 2.22 -10.44 0.63
CA GLN A 183 3.40 -11.07 0.04
C GLN A 183 4.67 -10.46 0.59
N ASP A 184 5.50 -11.25 1.26
CA ASP A 184 6.84 -10.83 1.68
C ASP A 184 7.76 -10.70 0.46
N LEU A 185 8.58 -9.64 0.45
CA LEU A 185 9.58 -9.40 -0.61
C LEU A 185 10.93 -10.07 -0.30
N LYS A 186 11.22 -10.35 0.97
CA LYS A 186 12.47 -10.98 1.37
C LYS A 186 12.54 -12.41 0.85
N GLY A 187 13.53 -12.68 -0.01
CA GLY A 187 13.75 -14.00 -0.60
C GLY A 187 12.86 -14.30 -1.82
N ASN A 188 12.00 -13.37 -2.20
CA ASN A 188 11.12 -13.52 -3.36
C ASN A 188 11.52 -12.55 -4.48
N LYS A 189 11.59 -13.06 -5.71
CA LYS A 189 11.77 -12.26 -6.91
C LYS A 189 10.39 -11.83 -7.41
N VAL A 190 10.23 -10.53 -7.59
CA VAL A 190 9.00 -9.95 -8.14
C VAL A 190 9.28 -9.49 -9.56
N ASP A 191 8.35 -9.76 -10.48
CA ASP A 191 8.43 -9.37 -11.88
C ASP A 191 7.01 -9.23 -12.46
N ILE A 192 6.90 -8.89 -13.74
CA ILE A 192 5.64 -8.89 -14.50
C ILE A 192 5.71 -9.92 -15.62
N ARG A 193 4.56 -10.34 -16.10
CA ARG A 193 4.49 -11.12 -17.34
C ARG A 193 4.86 -10.24 -18.52
N PHE A 194 5.46 -10.86 -19.53
CA PHE A 194 5.86 -10.20 -20.78
C PHE A 194 4.71 -9.39 -21.42
N GLU A 195 3.49 -9.93 -21.38
CA GLU A 195 2.32 -9.27 -21.97
C GLU A 195 1.97 -7.95 -21.27
N MET A 196 2.40 -7.76 -20.00
CA MET A 196 2.14 -6.54 -19.21
C MET A 196 3.23 -5.46 -19.37
N GLU A 197 4.25 -5.67 -20.20
CA GLU A 197 5.37 -4.73 -20.40
C GLU A 197 4.89 -3.30 -20.73
N PHE A 198 3.88 -3.17 -21.57
CA PHE A 198 3.31 -1.86 -21.94
C PHE A 198 2.49 -1.19 -20.83
N SER A 199 2.33 -1.84 -19.68
CA SER A 199 1.69 -1.24 -18.49
C SER A 199 2.68 -0.56 -17.53
N ARG A 200 3.98 -0.58 -17.81
CA ARG A 200 4.99 0.07 -16.94
C ARG A 200 5.09 1.57 -17.17
N PRO A 201 5.40 2.38 -16.14
CA PRO A 201 5.69 1.99 -14.73
C PRO A 201 4.44 1.74 -13.89
N LEU A 202 3.30 2.28 -14.26
CA LEU A 202 1.98 2.07 -13.67
C LEU A 202 0.98 1.98 -14.80
N GLY A 203 0.15 0.96 -14.77
CA GLY A 203 -0.89 0.79 -15.76
C GLY A 203 -2.04 -0.06 -15.24
N VAL A 204 -3.18 0.04 -15.91
CA VAL A 204 -4.32 -0.83 -15.66
C VAL A 204 -4.82 -1.36 -16.99
N ALA A 205 -4.93 -2.67 -17.10
CA ALA A 205 -5.38 -3.34 -18.31
C ALA A 205 -6.51 -4.33 -18.01
N SER A 206 -7.31 -4.63 -19.03
CA SER A 206 -8.28 -5.73 -19.08
C SER A 206 -7.93 -6.68 -20.22
N TRP A 207 -8.35 -7.93 -20.11
CA TRP A 207 -8.15 -8.94 -21.17
C TRP A 207 -9.47 -9.33 -21.79
N LYS A 208 -9.66 -9.03 -23.07
CA LYS A 208 -10.88 -9.36 -23.83
C LYS A 208 -12.17 -9.04 -23.06
N THR A 209 -12.13 -8.02 -22.23
CA THR A 209 -13.17 -7.69 -21.25
C THR A 209 -13.38 -6.19 -21.25
N LYS A 210 -14.63 -5.77 -21.36
CA LYS A 210 -14.96 -4.35 -21.18
C LYS A 210 -14.97 -4.02 -19.71
N SER A 211 -14.18 -3.04 -19.34
CA SER A 211 -14.06 -2.56 -17.96
C SER A 211 -14.08 -1.05 -17.87
N ALA A 212 -14.26 -0.53 -16.66
CA ALA A 212 -14.09 0.89 -16.42
C ALA A 212 -13.37 1.14 -15.09
N LEU A 213 -12.69 2.28 -15.03
CA LEU A 213 -11.84 2.68 -13.91
C LEU A 213 -12.21 4.09 -13.47
N ARG A 214 -12.12 4.35 -12.18
CA ARG A 214 -12.25 5.70 -11.61
C ARG A 214 -11.51 5.84 -10.29
N ASP A 215 -11.42 7.05 -9.77
CA ASP A 215 -10.84 7.34 -8.45
C ASP A 215 -9.40 6.81 -8.29
N ILE A 216 -8.60 6.91 -9.38
CA ILE A 216 -7.21 6.46 -9.36
C ILE A 216 -6.39 7.49 -8.59
N ARG A 217 -5.77 7.07 -7.49
CA ARG A 217 -5.02 7.95 -6.60
C ARG A 217 -3.88 7.23 -5.91
N LEU A 218 -2.88 7.98 -5.51
CA LEU A 218 -1.69 7.47 -4.85
C LEU A 218 -1.34 8.34 -3.63
N ARG A 219 -0.80 7.75 -2.57
CA ARG A 219 -0.17 8.48 -1.48
C ARG A 219 1.18 7.87 -1.11
N ARG A 220 2.09 8.70 -0.64
CA ARG A 220 3.35 8.24 -0.04
C ARG A 220 3.12 7.89 1.42
N LEU A 221 3.74 6.82 1.86
CA LEU A 221 3.75 6.43 3.26
C LEU A 221 5.02 6.95 3.93
N SER A 222 4.94 7.22 5.22
CA SER A 222 6.12 7.45 6.05
C SER A 222 7.00 6.20 6.06
N ARG A 223 8.32 6.40 6.08
CA ARG A 223 9.25 5.29 6.32
C ARG A 223 9.20 4.96 7.81
N GLU A 224 8.90 3.72 8.12
CA GLU A 224 9.02 3.20 9.48
C GLU A 224 10.49 3.14 9.91
#